data_e38e313066947bb4572b30c5555460b1
#
_entry.id   e38e313066947bb4572b30c5555460b1
#
_cell.length_a   1.000
_cell.length_b   1.000
_cell.length_c   1.000
_cell.angle_alpha   90.00
_cell.angle_beta   90.00
_cell.angle_gamma   90.00
#
_symmetry.space_group_name_H-M   'P 1'
#
loop_
_entity.id
_entity.type
_entity.pdbx_description
1 polymer ?
#
loop_
_entity_poly.entity_id
_entity_poly.type
_entity_poly.pdbx_seq_one_letter_code
_entity_poly.pdbx_strand_id
1 'polypeptide(L)'
;MNKRLTQLIATSIALVIVGLGSLTAVRFQTMSEEESQITLVNSVIYPTPKKLPPFELMEQNGTPFTNADLKDKWSLFFIGYTSCADVCPTTMAKLSAAYPELLAFTDIQIIFLSVDPQRDTQEKLLNYTDFFNPKFIALTGDHGQLFPLTRSLGFVYAMVGDGENYQVDHSASMALISPEGENVAIIKPKSSSPGSLPQITSQALISDIQQITQRNNR
;
A
#
# COMPACT_ATOMS: atom_id res chain seq x y z
N MET A 1 38.52 35.95 -49.79
CA MET A 1 38.26 35.50 -48.42
C MET A 1 39.38 34.55 -47.98
N ASN A 2 40.09 34.90 -46.91
CA ASN A 2 41.36 34.26 -46.54
C ASN A 2 41.11 32.83 -45.98
N LYS A 3 41.64 31.79 -46.59
CA LYS A 3 41.47 30.38 -46.22
C LYS A 3 41.67 30.15 -44.68
N ARG A 4 42.61 30.88 -44.09
CA ARG A 4 42.89 30.80 -42.64
C ARG A 4 41.74 31.34 -41.77
N LEU A 5 41.05 32.40 -42.23
CA LEU A 5 39.94 32.99 -41.53
C LEU A 5 38.72 32.06 -41.53
N THR A 6 38.48 31.42 -42.68
CA THR A 6 37.38 30.45 -42.83
C THR A 6 37.60 29.19 -41.96
N GLN A 7 38.83 28.72 -41.85
CA GLN A 7 39.18 27.60 -40.96
C GLN A 7 39.01 27.96 -39.45
N LEU A 8 39.44 29.18 -39.07
CA LEU A 8 39.27 29.62 -37.67
C LEU A 8 37.78 29.75 -37.30
N ILE A 9 36.95 30.27 -38.17
CA ILE A 9 35.50 30.35 -37.95
C ILE A 9 34.86 28.94 -37.88
N ALA A 10 35.22 28.01 -38.75
CA ALA A 10 34.70 26.66 -38.70
C ALA A 10 35.08 25.88 -37.43
N THR A 11 36.33 26.04 -36.96
CA THR A 11 36.78 25.41 -35.71
C THR A 11 36.08 25.99 -34.48
N SER A 12 35.85 27.31 -34.47
CA SER A 12 35.15 27.97 -33.36
C SER A 12 33.68 27.52 -33.28
N ILE A 13 32.99 27.38 -34.44
CA ILE A 13 31.63 26.89 -34.52
C ILE A 13 31.55 25.43 -34.03
N ALA A 14 32.49 24.60 -34.44
CA ALA A 14 32.53 23.18 -34.05
C ALA A 14 32.72 23.02 -32.52
N LEU A 15 33.59 23.85 -31.89
CA LEU A 15 33.81 23.87 -30.46
C LEU A 15 32.57 24.33 -29.67
N VAL A 16 31.80 25.28 -30.18
CA VAL A 16 30.57 25.75 -29.56
C VAL A 16 29.48 24.67 -29.64
N ILE A 17 29.37 23.98 -30.77
CA ILE A 17 28.37 22.87 -30.94
C ILE A 17 28.73 21.71 -30.00
N VAL A 18 30.00 21.34 -29.89
CA VAL A 18 30.44 20.28 -28.97
C VAL A 18 30.18 20.68 -27.50
N GLY A 19 30.49 21.95 -27.15
CA GLY A 19 30.26 22.50 -25.82
C GLY A 19 28.78 22.53 -25.43
N LEU A 20 27.88 22.97 -26.35
CA LEU A 20 26.45 22.97 -26.17
C LEU A 20 25.87 21.53 -26.10
N GLY A 21 26.37 20.62 -26.96
CA GLY A 21 25.96 19.21 -26.94
C GLY A 21 26.37 18.50 -25.65
N SER A 22 27.55 18.78 -25.11
CA SER A 22 28.00 18.21 -23.82
C SER A 22 27.20 18.76 -22.62
N LEU A 23 26.85 20.03 -22.61
CA LEU A 23 26.03 20.67 -21.58
C LEU A 23 24.59 20.10 -21.57
N THR A 24 24.01 19.87 -22.75
CA THR A 24 22.67 19.25 -22.86
C THR A 24 22.70 17.79 -22.47
N ALA A 25 23.74 17.03 -22.83
CA ALA A 25 23.90 15.63 -22.44
C ALA A 25 24.09 15.48 -20.91
N VAL A 26 24.88 16.35 -20.28
CA VAL A 26 25.05 16.35 -18.80
C VAL A 26 23.74 16.73 -18.11
N ARG A 27 23.00 17.72 -18.61
CA ARG A 27 21.67 18.04 -18.05
C ARG A 27 20.67 16.91 -18.24
N PHE A 28 20.70 16.22 -19.37
CA PHE A 28 19.81 15.07 -19.59
C PHE A 28 20.16 13.89 -18.67
N GLN A 29 21.44 13.64 -18.39
CA GLN A 29 21.88 12.63 -17.42
C GLN A 29 21.53 13.00 -15.98
N THR A 30 21.74 14.25 -15.56
CA THR A 30 21.38 14.68 -14.21
C THR A 30 19.86 14.68 -13.97
N MET A 31 19.05 14.96 -14.98
CA MET A 31 17.58 14.83 -14.87
C MET A 31 17.11 13.38 -14.84
N SER A 32 17.90 12.43 -15.34
CA SER A 32 17.59 10.99 -15.33
C SER A 32 17.99 10.30 -14.01
N GLU A 33 18.90 10.90 -13.23
CA GLU A 33 19.40 10.33 -11.97
C GLU A 33 18.63 10.80 -10.71
N GLU A 34 17.74 11.79 -10.85
CA GLU A 34 16.87 12.25 -9.75
C GLU A 34 15.55 11.48 -9.64
N GLU A 35 15.47 10.28 -10.21
CA GLU A 35 14.48 9.30 -9.79
C GLU A 35 14.90 8.82 -8.39
N SER A 36 14.46 9.55 -7.35
CA SER A 36 14.79 9.26 -5.95
C SER A 36 14.57 7.76 -5.70
N GLN A 37 15.67 7.04 -5.46
CA GLN A 37 15.59 5.61 -5.17
C GLN A 37 14.75 5.44 -3.91
N ILE A 38 13.49 5.01 -4.11
CA ILE A 38 12.57 4.70 -3.02
C ILE A 38 13.15 3.51 -2.26
N THR A 39 13.51 3.73 -1.00
CA THR A 39 13.98 2.66 -0.12
C THR A 39 12.85 2.24 0.81
N LEU A 40 12.12 1.21 0.41
CA LEU A 40 11.01 0.67 1.19
C LEU A 40 11.51 -0.40 2.16
N VAL A 41 11.01 -0.33 3.40
CA VAL A 41 11.40 -1.26 4.48
C VAL A 41 10.59 -2.55 4.38
N ASN A 42 9.27 -2.46 4.36
CA ASN A 42 8.35 -3.60 4.39
C ASN A 42 7.57 -3.77 3.09
N SER A 43 7.48 -2.73 2.27
CA SER A 43 6.59 -2.68 1.11
C SER A 43 7.27 -3.13 -0.18
N VAL A 44 6.46 -3.67 -1.08
CA VAL A 44 6.80 -3.97 -2.47
C VAL A 44 5.75 -3.31 -3.35
N ILE A 45 6.16 -2.35 -4.18
CA ILE A 45 5.29 -1.70 -5.16
C ILE A 45 5.13 -2.64 -6.35
N TYR A 46 3.91 -2.78 -6.84
CA TYR A 46 3.67 -3.53 -8.08
C TYR A 46 4.13 -2.71 -9.29
N PRO A 47 4.85 -3.30 -10.24
CA PRO A 47 5.27 -2.61 -11.49
C PRO A 47 4.08 -2.06 -12.27
N THR A 48 2.94 -2.74 -12.20
CA THR A 48 1.66 -2.31 -12.75
C THR A 48 0.61 -2.45 -11.67
N PRO A 49 -0.13 -1.38 -11.33
CA PRO A 49 -1.25 -1.44 -10.38
C PRO A 49 -2.26 -2.52 -10.78
N LYS A 50 -2.81 -3.21 -9.81
CA LYS A 50 -3.75 -4.31 -10.04
C LYS A 50 -5.18 -3.84 -9.80
N LYS A 51 -6.03 -4.03 -10.79
CA LYS A 51 -7.47 -3.80 -10.63
C LYS A 51 -8.07 -4.82 -9.67
N LEU A 52 -8.90 -4.33 -8.76
CA LEU A 52 -9.70 -5.21 -7.91
C LEU A 52 -10.93 -5.72 -8.69
N PRO A 53 -11.35 -6.98 -8.47
CA PRO A 53 -12.62 -7.46 -8.99
C PRO A 53 -13.77 -6.61 -8.43
N PRO A 54 -14.92 -6.54 -9.08
CA PRO A 54 -16.13 -6.01 -8.48
C PRO A 54 -16.45 -6.78 -7.20
N PHE A 55 -16.76 -6.06 -6.12
CA PHE A 55 -17.18 -6.64 -4.86
C PHE A 55 -18.23 -5.76 -4.19
N GLU A 56 -19.04 -6.38 -3.35
CA GLU A 56 -19.97 -5.73 -2.44
C GLU A 56 -19.90 -6.48 -1.11
N LEU A 57 -19.35 -5.82 -0.09
CA LEU A 57 -19.24 -6.35 1.26
C LEU A 57 -20.08 -5.51 2.20
N MET A 58 -20.28 -6.02 3.41
CA MET A 58 -21.05 -5.33 4.44
C MET A 58 -20.09 -4.66 5.43
N GLU A 59 -20.27 -3.38 5.64
CA GLU A 59 -19.59 -2.61 6.68
C GLU A 59 -20.19 -2.88 8.07
N GLN A 60 -19.42 -2.67 9.14
CA GLN A 60 -19.85 -2.88 10.53
C GLN A 60 -21.11 -2.11 10.91
N ASN A 61 -21.43 -1.00 10.23
CA ASN A 61 -22.64 -0.19 10.45
C ASN A 61 -23.86 -0.70 9.66
N GLY A 62 -23.71 -1.77 8.87
CA GLY A 62 -24.77 -2.35 8.05
C GLY A 62 -24.97 -1.70 6.69
N THR A 63 -24.02 -0.85 6.23
CA THR A 63 -24.06 -0.29 4.87
C THR A 63 -23.24 -1.15 3.89
N PRO A 64 -23.67 -1.26 2.62
CA PRO A 64 -22.85 -1.87 1.58
C PRO A 64 -21.59 -1.05 1.32
N PHE A 65 -20.45 -1.71 1.14
CA PHE A 65 -19.16 -1.16 0.75
C PHE A 65 -18.68 -1.81 -0.54
N THR A 66 -18.33 -1.00 -1.51
CA THR A 66 -18.01 -1.44 -2.88
C THR A 66 -16.72 -0.85 -3.39
N ASN A 67 -16.33 -1.16 -4.63
CA ASN A 67 -15.20 -0.51 -5.30
C ASN A 67 -15.35 1.03 -5.40
N ALA A 68 -16.56 1.57 -5.35
CA ALA A 68 -16.78 3.02 -5.39
C ALA A 68 -16.26 3.73 -4.12
N ASP A 69 -16.34 3.06 -2.97
CA ASP A 69 -15.93 3.58 -1.66
C ASP A 69 -14.41 3.62 -1.47
N LEU A 70 -13.66 3.04 -2.42
CA LEU A 70 -12.20 3.11 -2.49
C LEU A 70 -11.70 4.33 -3.27
N LYS A 71 -12.59 5.09 -3.93
CA LYS A 71 -12.19 6.22 -4.77
C LYS A 71 -11.82 7.46 -3.95
N ASP A 72 -10.97 8.28 -4.54
CA ASP A 72 -10.58 9.62 -4.07
C ASP A 72 -9.80 9.64 -2.74
N LYS A 73 -9.44 8.47 -2.19
CA LYS A 73 -8.64 8.33 -0.98
C LYS A 73 -7.79 7.06 -1.03
N TRP A 74 -6.72 7.04 -0.28
CA TRP A 74 -5.94 5.82 -0.08
C TRP A 74 -6.69 4.85 0.83
N SER A 75 -6.51 3.55 0.62
CA SER A 75 -7.09 2.53 1.48
C SER A 75 -6.04 1.48 1.85
N LEU A 76 -5.86 1.28 3.16
CA LEU A 76 -4.96 0.26 3.67
C LEU A 76 -5.78 -0.91 4.19
N PHE A 77 -5.73 -2.03 3.48
CA PHE A 77 -6.40 -3.27 3.87
C PHE A 77 -5.53 -4.12 4.78
N PHE A 78 -6.12 -4.58 5.86
CA PHE A 78 -5.59 -5.60 6.74
C PHE A 78 -6.62 -6.73 6.89
N ILE A 79 -6.18 -7.99 6.75
CA ILE A 79 -7.05 -9.17 6.82
C ILE A 79 -6.95 -9.82 8.20
N GLY A 80 -8.07 -10.30 8.75
CA GLY A 80 -8.10 -10.96 10.05
C GLY A 80 -9.48 -11.45 10.45
N TYR A 81 -9.69 -11.64 11.75
CA TYR A 81 -10.98 -11.97 12.37
C TYR A 81 -10.99 -11.55 13.84
N THR A 82 -12.17 -11.27 14.40
CA THR A 82 -12.26 -10.66 15.75
C THR A 82 -11.82 -11.61 16.87
N SER A 83 -11.96 -12.93 16.67
CA SER A 83 -11.58 -13.95 17.65
C SER A 83 -10.11 -14.35 17.58
N CYS A 84 -9.26 -13.64 16.80
CA CYS A 84 -7.82 -13.84 16.76
C CYS A 84 -7.18 -13.34 18.07
N ALA A 85 -6.43 -14.22 18.75
CA ALA A 85 -5.93 -13.95 20.09
C ALA A 85 -4.68 -13.05 20.16
N ASP A 86 -3.90 -12.88 19.04
CA ASP A 86 -2.57 -12.28 19.10
C ASP A 86 -2.30 -11.29 17.95
N VAL A 87 -2.17 -11.75 16.72
CA VAL A 87 -1.67 -10.95 15.60
C VAL A 87 -2.62 -9.81 15.23
N CYS A 88 -3.93 -10.07 15.18
CA CYS A 88 -4.92 -9.08 14.77
C CYS A 88 -5.02 -7.91 15.75
N PRO A 89 -5.21 -8.11 17.08
CA PRO A 89 -5.28 -6.99 18.02
C PRO A 89 -3.96 -6.20 18.07
N THR A 90 -2.81 -6.88 18.02
CA THR A 90 -1.51 -6.21 17.97
C THR A 90 -1.36 -5.33 16.73
N THR A 91 -1.82 -5.81 15.57
CA THR A 91 -1.77 -5.06 14.32
C THR A 91 -2.72 -3.87 14.34
N MET A 92 -3.96 -4.04 14.82
CA MET A 92 -4.94 -2.97 14.95
C MET A 92 -4.44 -1.86 15.90
N ALA A 93 -3.80 -2.21 17.01
CA ALA A 93 -3.20 -1.24 17.92
C ALA A 93 -2.06 -0.45 17.25
N LYS A 94 -1.19 -1.10 16.47
CA LYS A 94 -0.14 -0.44 15.69
C LYS A 94 -0.71 0.51 14.62
N LEU A 95 -1.77 0.09 13.93
CA LEU A 95 -2.46 0.93 12.94
C LEU A 95 -3.11 2.14 13.61
N SER A 96 -3.76 1.95 14.76
CA SER A 96 -4.36 3.04 15.54
C SER A 96 -3.31 4.07 15.98
N ALA A 97 -2.14 3.62 16.44
CA ALA A 97 -1.03 4.49 16.82
C ALA A 97 -0.41 5.23 15.62
N ALA A 98 -0.36 4.60 14.43
CA ALA A 98 0.19 5.21 13.21
C ALA A 98 -0.79 6.17 12.52
N TYR A 99 -2.08 6.00 12.72
CA TYR A 99 -3.13 6.66 11.94
C TYR A 99 -3.08 8.20 11.95
N PRO A 100 -2.84 8.88 13.09
CA PRO A 100 -2.73 10.34 13.11
C PRO A 100 -1.59 10.86 12.21
N GLU A 101 -0.45 10.16 12.19
CA GLU A 101 0.69 10.54 11.37
C GLU A 101 0.42 10.26 9.87
N LEU A 102 -0.25 9.16 9.55
CA LEU A 102 -0.69 8.88 8.18
C LEU A 102 -1.61 9.98 7.64
N LEU A 103 -2.59 10.41 8.44
CA LEU A 103 -3.52 11.48 8.08
C LEU A 103 -2.84 12.85 7.92
N ALA A 104 -1.66 13.05 8.50
CA ALA A 104 -0.93 14.32 8.38
C ALA A 104 -0.40 14.59 6.96
N PHE A 105 -0.24 13.56 6.13
CA PHE A 105 0.31 13.72 4.78
C PHE A 105 -0.56 13.12 3.66
N THR A 106 -1.60 12.33 3.98
CA THR A 106 -2.49 11.79 2.95
C THR A 106 -3.89 11.47 3.50
N ASP A 107 -4.90 11.57 2.65
CA ASP A 107 -6.24 11.08 2.99
C ASP A 107 -6.25 9.55 2.86
N ILE A 108 -6.37 8.86 3.99
CA ILE A 108 -6.29 7.41 4.06
C ILE A 108 -7.34 6.82 5.01
N GLN A 109 -7.99 5.76 4.56
CA GLN A 109 -8.86 4.91 5.38
C GLN A 109 -8.18 3.58 5.71
N ILE A 110 -8.42 3.09 6.92
CA ILE A 110 -7.95 1.78 7.38
C ILE A 110 -9.12 0.81 7.32
N ILE A 111 -8.93 -0.29 6.62
CA ILE A 111 -9.97 -1.30 6.37
C ILE A 111 -9.53 -2.64 6.97
N PHE A 112 -10.24 -3.06 8.00
CA PHE A 112 -10.14 -4.40 8.55
C PHE A 112 -11.08 -5.34 7.79
N LEU A 113 -10.54 -6.25 7.00
CA LEU A 113 -11.30 -7.23 6.24
C LEU A 113 -11.40 -8.53 7.04
N SER A 114 -12.57 -8.75 7.66
CA SER A 114 -12.84 -10.00 8.35
C SER A 114 -13.08 -11.13 7.35
N VAL A 115 -12.40 -12.25 7.56
CA VAL A 115 -12.54 -13.48 6.78
C VAL A 115 -13.23 -14.60 7.54
N ASP A 116 -13.94 -14.25 8.61
CA ASP A 116 -14.71 -15.15 9.44
C ASP A 116 -16.20 -14.72 9.55
N PRO A 117 -16.93 -14.69 8.44
CA PRO A 117 -18.31 -14.19 8.43
C PRO A 117 -19.28 -14.98 9.30
N GLN A 118 -18.90 -16.18 9.72
CA GLN A 118 -19.74 -17.01 10.58
C GLN A 118 -19.75 -16.54 12.03
N ARG A 119 -18.61 -16.03 12.53
CA ARG A 119 -18.45 -15.58 13.91
C ARG A 119 -18.41 -14.06 14.06
N ASP A 120 -18.00 -13.34 13.03
CA ASP A 120 -17.85 -11.89 13.03
C ASP A 120 -19.13 -11.20 12.56
N THR A 121 -20.07 -11.04 13.51
CA THR A 121 -21.29 -10.26 13.29
C THR A 121 -20.99 -8.77 13.17
N GLN A 122 -21.91 -7.97 12.60
CA GLN A 122 -21.79 -6.52 12.53
C GLN A 122 -21.50 -5.88 13.90
N GLU A 123 -22.22 -6.31 14.95
CA GLU A 123 -22.00 -5.83 16.31
C GLU A 123 -20.59 -6.13 16.81
N LYS A 124 -20.07 -7.34 16.58
CA LYS A 124 -18.68 -7.66 16.95
C LYS A 124 -17.66 -6.84 16.19
N LEU A 125 -17.87 -6.65 14.90
CA LEU A 125 -17.00 -5.83 14.06
C LEU A 125 -17.01 -4.37 14.51
N LEU A 126 -18.19 -3.81 14.81
CA LEU A 126 -18.33 -2.46 15.34
C LEU A 126 -17.59 -2.32 16.67
N ASN A 127 -17.85 -3.19 17.64
CA ASN A 127 -17.18 -3.17 18.94
C ASN A 127 -15.65 -3.33 18.79
N TYR A 128 -15.21 -4.16 17.87
CA TYR A 128 -13.78 -4.39 17.60
C TYR A 128 -13.11 -3.15 17.02
N THR A 129 -13.68 -2.52 16.01
CA THR A 129 -13.13 -1.28 15.45
C THR A 129 -13.16 -0.14 16.43
N ASP A 130 -14.28 0.07 17.14
CA ASP A 130 -14.42 1.15 18.12
C ASP A 130 -13.40 1.05 19.26
N PHE A 131 -13.05 -0.17 19.67
CA PHE A 131 -12.02 -0.39 20.69
C PHE A 131 -10.64 0.14 20.25
N PHE A 132 -10.27 0.01 18.99
CA PHE A 132 -8.97 0.47 18.47
C PHE A 132 -9.04 1.90 17.92
N ASN A 133 -9.99 2.17 17.04
CA ASN A 133 -10.23 3.49 16.47
C ASN A 133 -11.60 3.51 15.76
N PRO A 134 -12.55 4.34 16.19
CA PRO A 134 -13.90 4.40 15.60
C PRO A 134 -13.92 4.93 14.15
N LYS A 135 -12.80 5.41 13.62
CA LYS A 135 -12.66 5.79 12.20
C LYS A 135 -12.26 4.62 11.30
N PHE A 136 -11.93 3.47 11.88
CA PHE A 136 -11.60 2.30 11.09
C PHE A 136 -12.85 1.64 10.55
N ILE A 137 -12.74 1.10 9.34
CA ILE A 137 -13.79 0.39 8.66
C ILE A 137 -13.56 -1.10 8.81
N ALA A 138 -14.57 -1.85 9.24
CA ALA A 138 -14.55 -3.31 9.20
C ALA A 138 -15.52 -3.81 8.13
N LEU A 139 -15.04 -4.67 7.27
CA LEU A 139 -15.81 -5.29 6.19
C LEU A 139 -15.89 -6.80 6.39
N THR A 140 -17.03 -7.37 6.06
CA THR A 140 -17.19 -8.82 5.93
C THR A 140 -18.22 -9.15 4.85
N GLY A 141 -18.29 -10.42 4.45
CA GLY A 141 -19.23 -10.93 3.47
C GLY A 141 -19.07 -12.43 3.31
N ASP A 142 -19.84 -13.06 2.44
CA ASP A 142 -19.69 -14.48 2.21
C ASP A 142 -18.34 -14.82 1.52
N HIS A 143 -17.90 -16.07 1.65
CA HIS A 143 -16.62 -16.52 1.09
C HIS A 143 -16.57 -16.43 -0.44
N GLY A 144 -17.73 -16.45 -1.14
CA GLY A 144 -17.79 -16.28 -2.59
C GLY A 144 -17.30 -14.91 -3.01
N GLN A 145 -17.51 -13.88 -2.20
CA GLN A 145 -17.00 -12.52 -2.41
C GLN A 145 -15.60 -12.31 -1.79
N LEU A 146 -15.38 -12.87 -0.61
CA LEU A 146 -14.10 -12.71 0.10
C LEU A 146 -12.92 -13.35 -0.66
N PHE A 147 -13.07 -14.55 -1.21
CA PHE A 147 -11.96 -15.24 -1.89
C PHE A 147 -11.43 -14.50 -3.13
N PRO A 148 -12.25 -14.02 -4.07
CA PRO A 148 -11.73 -13.24 -5.21
C PRO A 148 -11.04 -11.95 -4.78
N LEU A 149 -11.64 -11.23 -3.82
CA LEU A 149 -11.08 -9.98 -3.31
C LEU A 149 -9.74 -10.20 -2.60
N THR A 150 -9.68 -11.12 -1.63
CA THR A 150 -8.45 -11.40 -0.88
C THR A 150 -7.32 -11.83 -1.79
N ARG A 151 -7.58 -12.68 -2.79
CA ARG A 151 -6.57 -13.06 -3.79
C ARG A 151 -6.05 -11.87 -4.59
N SER A 152 -6.92 -10.96 -5.00
CA SER A 152 -6.52 -9.76 -5.75
C SER A 152 -5.71 -8.78 -4.88
N LEU A 153 -5.98 -8.76 -3.56
CA LEU A 153 -5.18 -8.03 -2.57
C LEU A 153 -3.82 -8.68 -2.28
N GLY A 154 -3.62 -9.92 -2.72
CA GLY A 154 -2.41 -10.70 -2.43
C GLY A 154 -2.45 -11.43 -1.09
N PHE A 155 -3.64 -11.67 -0.56
CA PHE A 155 -3.87 -12.39 0.70
C PHE A 155 -4.37 -13.82 0.47
N VAL A 156 -4.09 -14.65 1.46
CA VAL A 156 -4.64 -15.99 1.58
C VAL A 156 -5.17 -16.20 2.99
N TYR A 157 -6.22 -17.02 3.12
CA TYR A 157 -6.72 -17.47 4.40
C TYR A 157 -7.31 -18.88 4.28
N ALA A 158 -7.36 -19.60 5.40
CA ALA A 158 -7.97 -20.93 5.50
C ALA A 158 -8.51 -21.16 6.90
N MET A 159 -9.66 -21.84 7.01
CA MET A 159 -10.18 -22.35 8.27
C MET A 159 -9.40 -23.61 8.64
N VAL A 160 -8.93 -23.68 9.89
CA VAL A 160 -8.13 -24.80 10.40
C VAL A 160 -8.76 -25.34 11.67
N GLY A 161 -9.06 -26.63 11.70
CA GLY A 161 -9.76 -27.32 12.79
C GLY A 161 -11.25 -27.52 12.50
N ASP A 162 -11.93 -28.15 13.45
CA ASP A 162 -13.32 -28.56 13.33
C ASP A 162 -14.20 -27.93 14.43
N GLY A 163 -15.51 -27.88 14.17
CA GLY A 163 -16.51 -27.39 15.12
C GLY A 163 -16.49 -25.87 15.29
N GLU A 164 -16.90 -25.39 16.47
CA GLU A 164 -17.04 -23.94 16.75
C GLU A 164 -15.72 -23.27 17.13
N ASN A 165 -14.67 -24.03 17.45
CA ASN A 165 -13.37 -23.55 17.92
C ASN A 165 -12.28 -23.55 16.83
N TYR A 166 -12.64 -23.51 15.55
CA TYR A 166 -11.66 -23.44 14.48
C TYR A 166 -10.82 -22.16 14.56
N GLN A 167 -9.61 -22.24 14.05
CA GLN A 167 -8.74 -21.08 13.81
C GLN A 167 -8.84 -20.63 12.35
N VAL A 168 -8.51 -19.39 12.09
CA VAL A 168 -8.37 -18.90 10.72
C VAL A 168 -6.91 -18.53 10.51
N ASP A 169 -6.20 -19.35 9.75
CA ASP A 169 -4.88 -19.00 9.27
C ASP A 169 -5.00 -17.96 8.16
N HIS A 170 -4.26 -16.87 8.25
CA HIS A 170 -4.33 -15.81 7.25
C HIS A 170 -3.00 -15.07 7.07
N SER A 171 -2.86 -14.39 5.95
CA SER A 171 -1.71 -13.51 5.67
C SER A 171 -1.60 -12.39 6.70
N ALA A 172 -0.39 -12.14 7.20
CA ALA A 172 -0.10 -10.99 8.06
C ALA A 172 0.33 -9.75 7.27
N SER A 173 0.10 -9.75 5.96
CA SER A 173 0.43 -8.65 5.05
C SER A 173 -0.70 -7.63 5.00
N MET A 174 -0.37 -6.41 4.53
CA MET A 174 -1.34 -5.36 4.23
C MET A 174 -1.28 -5.02 2.74
N ALA A 175 -2.40 -4.56 2.16
CA ALA A 175 -2.46 -4.10 0.78
C ALA A 175 -2.80 -2.61 0.75
N LEU A 176 -2.07 -1.84 -0.05
CA LEU A 176 -2.30 -0.42 -0.23
C LEU A 176 -2.98 -0.17 -1.57
N ILE A 177 -4.16 0.44 -1.50
CA ILE A 177 -5.01 0.76 -2.64
C ILE A 177 -4.93 2.27 -2.88
N SER A 178 -4.69 2.65 -4.12
CA SER A 178 -4.61 4.06 -4.54
C SER A 178 -5.99 4.72 -4.63
N PRO A 179 -6.05 6.06 -4.74
CA PRO A 179 -7.30 6.80 -4.96
C PRO A 179 -8.04 6.42 -6.25
N GLU A 180 -7.37 5.76 -7.20
CA GLU A 180 -7.97 5.18 -8.41
C GLU A 180 -8.64 3.82 -8.12
N GLY A 181 -8.56 3.30 -6.88
CA GLY A 181 -9.10 2.01 -6.48
C GLY A 181 -8.29 0.81 -7.00
N GLU A 182 -6.99 0.98 -7.23
CA GLU A 182 -6.08 -0.05 -7.71
C GLU A 182 -5.09 -0.47 -6.62
N ASN A 183 -4.81 -1.77 -6.51
CA ASN A 183 -3.82 -2.28 -5.57
C ASN A 183 -2.41 -1.99 -6.10
N VAL A 184 -1.72 -1.05 -5.46
CA VAL A 184 -0.40 -0.54 -5.88
C VAL A 184 0.76 -1.17 -5.14
N ALA A 185 0.55 -1.67 -3.93
CA ALA A 185 1.62 -2.25 -3.13
C ALA A 185 1.13 -3.29 -2.13
N ILE A 186 2.02 -4.22 -1.80
CA ILE A 186 1.85 -5.14 -0.68
C ILE A 186 2.92 -4.85 0.39
N ILE A 187 2.50 -4.76 1.64
CA ILE A 187 3.34 -4.52 2.81
C ILE A 187 3.45 -5.83 3.58
N LYS A 188 4.66 -6.36 3.71
CA LYS A 188 4.91 -7.68 4.30
C LYS A 188 5.70 -7.58 5.60
N PRO A 189 5.39 -8.40 6.61
CA PRO A 189 6.23 -8.51 7.79
C PRO A 189 7.66 -8.91 7.40
N LYS A 190 8.65 -8.29 8.03
CA LYS A 190 10.06 -8.64 7.89
C LYS A 190 10.71 -8.83 9.24
N SER A 191 11.66 -9.74 9.32
CA SER A 191 12.51 -9.89 10.50
C SER A 191 13.57 -8.80 10.52
N SER A 192 13.70 -8.12 11.65
CA SER A 192 14.71 -7.06 11.86
C SER A 192 16.11 -7.64 12.13
N SER A 193 16.19 -8.89 12.59
CA SER A 193 17.44 -9.60 12.86
C SER A 193 17.22 -11.12 12.75
N PRO A 194 18.28 -11.93 12.58
CA PRO A 194 18.17 -13.37 12.62
C PRO A 194 17.50 -13.86 13.92
N GLY A 195 16.45 -14.67 13.79
CA GLY A 195 15.68 -15.22 14.92
C GLY A 195 14.59 -14.31 15.49
N SER A 196 14.45 -13.05 15.03
CA SER A 196 13.30 -12.21 15.39
C SER A 196 12.05 -12.61 14.58
N LEU A 197 10.88 -12.49 15.21
CA LEU A 197 9.61 -12.69 14.51
C LEU A 197 9.41 -11.59 13.45
N PRO A 198 8.96 -11.96 12.24
CA PRO A 198 8.64 -10.97 11.22
C PRO A 198 7.54 -10.02 11.68
N GLN A 199 7.75 -8.71 11.55
CA GLN A 199 6.80 -7.68 11.96
C GLN A 199 6.73 -6.55 10.94
N ILE A 200 5.59 -5.83 10.94
CA ILE A 200 5.44 -4.51 10.36
C ILE A 200 5.47 -3.54 11.54
N THR A 201 6.48 -2.68 11.62
CA THR A 201 6.54 -1.63 12.64
C THR A 201 5.76 -0.41 12.17
N SER A 202 5.17 0.35 13.10
CA SER A 202 4.45 1.59 12.76
C SER A 202 5.32 2.57 12.00
N GLN A 203 6.59 2.74 12.40
CA GLN A 203 7.52 3.65 11.72
C GLN A 203 7.84 3.23 10.28
N ALA A 204 8.10 1.93 10.05
CA ALA A 204 8.34 1.42 8.71
C ALA A 204 7.09 1.55 7.82
N LEU A 205 5.91 1.28 8.38
CA LEU A 205 4.63 1.45 7.69
C LEU A 205 4.41 2.90 7.26
N ILE A 206 4.58 3.86 8.17
CA ILE A 206 4.42 5.28 7.89
C ILE A 206 5.41 5.74 6.81
N SER A 207 6.69 5.40 6.96
CA SER A 207 7.73 5.76 5.99
C SER A 207 7.45 5.18 4.60
N ASP A 208 7.05 3.91 4.52
CA ASP A 208 6.76 3.26 3.25
C ASP A 208 5.52 3.89 2.57
N ILE A 209 4.43 4.10 3.30
CA ILE A 209 3.21 4.70 2.76
C ILE A 209 3.51 6.14 2.30
N GLN A 210 4.25 6.93 3.07
CA GLN A 210 4.62 8.29 2.69
C GLN A 210 5.38 8.33 1.35
N GLN A 211 6.38 7.46 1.18
CA GLN A 211 7.15 7.38 -0.06
C GLN A 211 6.27 6.93 -1.25
N ILE A 212 5.37 5.96 -1.04
CA ILE A 212 4.50 5.45 -2.10
C ILE A 212 3.48 6.51 -2.53
N THR A 213 2.83 7.19 -1.57
CA THR A 213 1.81 8.21 -1.86
C THR A 213 2.41 9.44 -2.55
N GLN A 214 3.60 9.87 -2.14
CA GLN A 214 4.32 10.97 -2.80
C GLN A 214 4.73 10.65 -4.24
N ARG A 215 5.07 9.40 -4.52
CA ARG A 215 5.38 8.95 -5.89
C ARG A 215 4.16 8.95 -6.79
N ASN A 216 3.01 8.52 -6.28
CA ASN A 216 1.76 8.42 -7.06
C ASN A 216 1.18 9.80 -7.41
N ASN A 217 1.57 10.86 -6.70
CA ASN A 217 1.13 12.23 -6.93
C ASN A 217 2.01 13.01 -7.93
N ARG A 218 3.04 12.39 -8.49
CA ARG A 218 3.93 12.96 -9.53
C ARG A 218 3.54 12.53 -10.92
#